data_050608d3020b161b0f06a50e42efcc2f
#
_entry.id   050608d3020b161b0f06a50e42efcc2f
#
_cell.length_a   1.000
_cell.length_b   1.000
_cell.length_c   1.000
_cell.angle_alpha   90.00
_cell.angle_beta   90.00
_cell.angle_gamma   90.00
#
_symmetry.space_group_name_H-M   'P 1'
#
loop_
_entity.id
_entity.type
_entity.pdbx_description
1 polymer ?
#
loop_
_entity_poly.entity_id
_entity_poly.type
_entity_poly.pdbx_seq_one_letter_code
_entity_poly.pdbx_strand_id
1 'polypeptide(L)'
;MSPFIFIATNRLKPDRLDAERDRVPGLVEFVEANEPRLIAFNEYVNEAGDEVTVVQVHPDAESMEAHVRIVRDRAQEAYAQTLDATVRIQVFGEPTQAILDTLRQQAGSGVEISVNGEHLGGFTRSAAQP
;
A
#
# COMPACT_ATOMS: atom_id res chain seq x y z
N MET A 1 -12.43 -15.65 -8.31
CA MET A 1 -11.29 -15.19 -7.51
C MET A 1 -11.54 -13.78 -7.01
N SER A 2 -11.34 -13.58 -5.73
CA SER A 2 -11.50 -12.25 -5.14
C SER A 2 -10.17 -11.50 -5.11
N PRO A 3 -10.19 -10.19 -5.25
CA PRO A 3 -8.96 -9.41 -5.16
C PRO A 3 -8.47 -9.34 -3.71
N PHE A 4 -7.21 -8.97 -3.57
CA PHE A 4 -6.61 -8.63 -2.28
C PHE A 4 -6.36 -7.13 -2.30
N ILE A 5 -6.96 -6.39 -1.37
CA ILE A 5 -6.85 -4.94 -1.35
C ILE A 5 -6.14 -4.51 -0.07
N PHE A 6 -5.17 -3.63 -0.22
CA PHE A 6 -4.38 -3.10 0.88
C PHE A 6 -4.49 -1.58 0.87
N ILE A 7 -4.86 -1.02 2.01
CA ILE A 7 -4.96 0.43 2.19
C ILE A 7 -4.15 0.81 3.42
N ALA A 8 -3.17 1.69 3.24
CA ALA A 8 -2.34 2.14 4.34
C ALA A 8 -2.32 3.67 4.38
N THR A 9 -2.57 4.23 5.54
CA THR A 9 -2.50 5.66 5.76
C THR A 9 -1.28 5.98 6.61
N ASN A 10 -0.46 6.90 6.13
CA ASN A 10 0.76 7.33 6.80
C ASN A 10 0.71 8.83 7.05
N ARG A 11 1.22 9.25 8.20
CA ARG A 11 1.38 10.68 8.51
C ARG A 11 2.67 11.17 7.84
N LEU A 12 2.59 12.34 7.22
CA LEU A 12 3.76 12.99 6.66
C LEU A 12 4.59 13.67 7.76
N LYS A 13 5.89 13.71 7.54
CA LYS A 13 6.74 14.58 8.35
C LYS A 13 6.35 16.04 8.07
N PRO A 14 6.53 16.95 9.06
CA PRO A 14 6.21 18.36 8.85
C PRO A 14 6.90 18.92 7.60
N ASP A 15 6.15 19.67 6.80
CA ASP A 15 6.65 20.39 5.62
C ASP A 15 7.22 19.48 4.53
N ARG A 16 6.76 18.22 4.46
CA ARG A 16 7.27 17.25 3.48
C ARG A 16 6.28 16.88 2.38
N LEU A 17 5.15 17.55 2.30
CA LEU A 17 4.15 17.21 1.26
C LEU A 17 4.71 17.39 -0.15
N ASP A 18 5.42 18.49 -0.40
CA ASP A 18 5.98 18.71 -1.74
C ASP A 18 7.04 17.67 -2.09
N ALA A 19 7.84 17.26 -1.12
CA ALA A 19 8.81 16.19 -1.34
C ALA A 19 8.10 14.87 -1.66
N GLU A 20 6.97 14.61 -1.01
CA GLU A 20 6.16 13.42 -1.30
C GLU A 20 5.56 13.50 -2.71
N ARG A 21 5.04 14.66 -3.09
CA ARG A 21 4.55 14.87 -4.46
C ARG A 21 5.61 14.60 -5.52
N ASP A 22 6.85 14.97 -5.22
CA ASP A 22 7.96 14.75 -6.15
C ASP A 22 8.39 13.29 -6.21
N ARG A 23 8.30 12.58 -5.08
CA ARG A 23 8.74 11.19 -4.96
C ARG A 23 7.78 10.19 -5.61
N VAL A 24 6.48 10.42 -5.46
CA VAL A 24 5.45 9.43 -5.81
C VAL A 24 5.44 9.06 -7.29
N PRO A 25 5.56 9.98 -8.25
CA PRO A 25 5.56 9.59 -9.67
C PRO A 25 6.66 8.58 -10.02
N GLY A 26 7.85 8.73 -9.46
CA GLY A 26 8.94 7.78 -9.69
C GLY A 26 8.66 6.42 -9.05
N LEU A 27 8.05 6.41 -7.88
CA LEU A 27 7.62 5.17 -7.24
C LEU A 27 6.58 4.44 -8.10
N VAL A 28 5.58 5.16 -8.59
CA VAL A 28 4.53 4.60 -9.46
C VAL A 28 5.14 3.97 -10.71
N GLU A 29 6.06 4.68 -11.36
CA GLU A 29 6.76 4.16 -12.53
C GLU A 29 7.50 2.87 -12.22
N PHE A 30 8.22 2.84 -11.09
CA PHE A 30 8.95 1.67 -10.67
C PHE A 30 8.02 0.48 -10.40
N VAL A 31 6.92 0.70 -9.69
CA VAL A 31 5.96 -0.35 -9.36
C VAL A 31 5.30 -0.88 -10.64
N GLU A 32 4.87 0.01 -11.51
CA GLU A 32 4.22 -0.40 -12.77
C GLU A 32 5.16 -1.25 -13.62
N ALA A 33 6.44 -0.89 -13.68
CA ALA A 33 7.42 -1.62 -14.50
C ALA A 33 7.79 -2.98 -13.92
N ASN A 34 7.75 -3.14 -12.58
CA ASN A 34 8.28 -4.32 -11.92
C ASN A 34 7.22 -5.25 -11.34
N GLU A 35 5.95 -4.86 -11.36
CA GLU A 35 4.87 -5.64 -10.77
C GLU A 35 3.69 -5.80 -11.75
N PRO A 36 3.85 -6.62 -12.78
CA PRO A 36 2.82 -6.73 -13.83
C PRO A 36 1.50 -7.33 -13.33
N ARG A 37 1.49 -8.00 -12.18
CA ARG A 37 0.26 -8.58 -11.63
C ARG A 37 -0.56 -7.59 -10.82
N LEU A 38 0.06 -6.53 -10.30
CA LEU A 38 -0.61 -5.52 -9.49
C LEU A 38 -1.63 -4.76 -10.36
N ILE A 39 -2.89 -4.75 -9.93
CA ILE A 39 -3.99 -4.21 -10.73
C ILE A 39 -4.07 -2.69 -10.62
N ALA A 40 -3.91 -2.17 -9.42
CA ALA A 40 -4.00 -0.73 -9.19
C ALA A 40 -3.10 -0.32 -8.03
N PHE A 41 -2.48 0.83 -8.16
CA PHE A 41 -1.58 1.37 -7.15
C PHE A 41 -1.69 2.89 -7.20
N ASN A 42 -2.32 3.48 -6.18
CA ASN A 42 -2.56 4.92 -6.17
C ASN A 42 -2.31 5.48 -4.78
N GLU A 43 -1.79 6.69 -4.72
CA GLU A 43 -1.59 7.39 -3.47
C GLU A 43 -2.34 8.72 -3.50
N TYR A 44 -3.00 9.04 -2.41
CA TYR A 44 -3.80 10.26 -2.25
C TYR A 44 -3.34 11.01 -1.00
N VAL A 45 -3.50 12.32 -1.02
CA VAL A 45 -3.27 13.15 0.16
C VAL A 45 -4.62 13.65 0.69
N ASN A 46 -4.74 13.79 2.01
CA ASN A 46 -5.95 14.30 2.62
C ASN A 46 -6.04 15.83 2.47
N GLU A 47 -7.19 16.38 2.86
CA GLU A 47 -7.47 17.79 2.72
C GLU A 47 -6.49 18.67 3.51
N ALA A 48 -6.13 18.22 4.70
CA ALA A 48 -5.18 18.95 5.56
C ALA A 48 -3.74 18.91 5.05
N GLY A 49 -3.42 17.99 4.15
CA GLY A 49 -2.06 17.88 3.58
C GLY A 49 -1.06 17.24 4.53
N ASP A 50 -1.51 16.50 5.53
CA ASP A 50 -0.65 15.90 6.54
C ASP A 50 -0.68 14.37 6.57
N GLU A 51 -1.57 13.73 5.81
CA GLU A 51 -1.64 12.28 5.70
C GLU A 51 -1.76 11.87 4.25
N VAL A 52 -1.07 10.79 3.89
CA VAL A 52 -1.19 10.17 2.57
C VAL A 52 -1.70 8.75 2.73
N THR A 53 -2.53 8.32 1.78
CA THR A 53 -3.11 6.99 1.78
C THR A 53 -2.79 6.29 0.47
N VAL A 54 -2.19 5.11 0.57
CA VAL A 54 -1.93 4.23 -0.57
C VAL A 54 -3.05 3.22 -0.67
N VAL A 55 -3.59 3.06 -1.88
CA VAL A 55 -4.63 2.07 -2.18
C VAL A 55 -4.06 1.13 -3.23
N GLN A 56 -3.98 -0.16 -2.89
CA GLN A 56 -3.44 -1.19 -3.78
C GLN A 56 -4.48 -2.27 -4.02
N VAL A 57 -4.67 -2.64 -5.28
CA VAL A 57 -5.55 -3.74 -5.66
C VAL A 57 -4.69 -4.82 -6.32
N HIS A 58 -4.64 -5.98 -5.68
CA HIS A 58 -3.88 -7.14 -6.15
C HIS A 58 -4.84 -8.25 -6.59
N PRO A 59 -4.44 -9.11 -7.53
CA PRO A 59 -5.28 -10.26 -7.89
C PRO A 59 -5.36 -11.29 -6.76
N ASP A 60 -4.35 -11.35 -5.90
CA ASP A 60 -4.28 -12.29 -4.77
C ASP A 60 -3.24 -11.82 -3.75
N ALA A 61 -3.13 -12.55 -2.65
CA ALA A 61 -2.19 -12.23 -1.58
C ALA A 61 -0.72 -12.41 -2.01
N GLU A 62 -0.44 -13.33 -2.94
CA GLU A 62 0.93 -13.52 -3.43
C GLU A 62 1.46 -12.28 -4.13
N SER A 63 0.60 -11.56 -4.84
CA SER A 63 0.97 -10.29 -5.47
C SER A 63 1.40 -9.27 -4.41
N MET A 64 0.72 -9.23 -3.27
CA MET A 64 1.10 -8.37 -2.17
C MET A 64 2.44 -8.78 -1.56
N GLU A 65 2.69 -10.07 -1.41
CA GLU A 65 3.98 -10.54 -0.92
C GLU A 65 5.12 -10.12 -1.84
N ALA A 66 4.91 -10.23 -3.15
CA ALA A 66 5.89 -9.77 -4.13
C ALA A 66 6.11 -8.26 -4.03
N HIS A 67 5.02 -7.50 -3.88
CA HIS A 67 5.09 -6.05 -3.74
C HIS A 67 5.98 -5.65 -2.56
N VAL A 68 5.76 -6.27 -1.40
CA VAL A 68 6.54 -5.95 -0.19
C VAL A 68 8.04 -6.15 -0.43
N ARG A 69 8.41 -7.23 -1.11
CA ARG A 69 9.82 -7.49 -1.42
C ARG A 69 10.40 -6.47 -2.39
N ILE A 70 9.62 -6.15 -3.43
CA ILE A 70 10.10 -5.29 -4.53
C ILE A 70 10.29 -3.85 -4.08
N VAL A 71 9.40 -3.34 -3.21
CA VAL A 71 9.45 -1.93 -2.79
C VAL A 71 10.19 -1.71 -1.48
N ARG A 72 10.75 -2.75 -0.87
CA ARG A 72 11.33 -2.65 0.48
C ARG A 72 12.25 -1.44 0.66
N ASP A 73 13.21 -1.27 -0.24
CA ASP A 73 14.20 -0.19 -0.10
C ASP A 73 13.55 1.17 -0.28
N ARG A 74 12.61 1.27 -1.20
CA ARG A 74 11.90 2.53 -1.44
C ARG A 74 11.00 2.90 -0.27
N ALA A 75 10.40 1.90 0.38
CA ALA A 75 9.58 2.13 1.56
C ALA A 75 10.44 2.64 2.73
N GLN A 76 11.61 2.03 2.94
CA GLN A 76 12.52 2.47 3.98
C GLN A 76 12.97 3.92 3.73
N GLU A 77 13.28 4.24 2.49
CA GLU A 77 13.68 5.60 2.12
C GLU A 77 12.54 6.60 2.37
N ALA A 78 11.29 6.22 2.06
CA ALA A 78 10.13 7.08 2.30
C ALA A 78 9.98 7.40 3.79
N TYR A 79 10.08 6.40 4.66
CA TYR A 79 9.99 6.63 6.10
C TYR A 79 11.16 7.45 6.62
N ALA A 80 12.30 7.41 5.96
CA ALA A 80 13.45 8.23 6.35
C ALA A 80 13.26 9.69 5.93
N GLN A 81 12.60 9.94 4.81
CA GLN A 81 12.57 11.26 4.18
C GLN A 81 11.25 12.02 4.31
N THR A 82 10.13 11.37 4.08
CA THR A 82 8.84 12.05 3.97
C THR A 82 7.77 11.57 4.94
N LEU A 83 7.79 10.28 5.31
CA LEU A 83 6.77 9.70 6.15
C LEU A 83 7.23 9.63 7.60
N ASP A 84 6.31 9.96 8.52
CA ASP A 84 6.60 9.95 9.94
C ASP A 84 6.21 8.62 10.60
N ALA A 85 4.97 8.19 10.36
CA ALA A 85 4.45 6.99 11.00
C ALA A 85 3.24 6.47 10.24
N THR A 86 3.00 5.16 10.35
CA THR A 86 1.75 4.56 9.87
C THR A 86 0.65 4.87 10.87
N VAL A 87 -0.48 5.36 10.37
CA VAL A 87 -1.65 5.69 11.20
C VAL A 87 -2.58 4.48 11.30
N ARG A 88 -2.87 3.82 10.18
CA ARG A 88 -3.72 2.64 10.15
C ARG A 88 -3.50 1.84 8.87
N ILE A 89 -3.83 0.56 8.94
CA ILE A 89 -3.76 -0.35 7.81
C ILE A 89 -5.08 -1.09 7.71
N GLN A 90 -5.62 -1.21 6.51
CA GLN A 90 -6.83 -1.98 6.22
C GLN A 90 -6.51 -3.02 5.15
N VAL A 91 -6.90 -4.27 5.41
CA VAL A 91 -6.69 -5.39 4.50
C VAL A 91 -8.04 -5.97 4.14
N PHE A 92 -8.27 -6.21 2.85
CA PHE A 92 -9.51 -6.81 2.33
C PHE A 92 -9.12 -8.04 1.52
N GLY A 93 -9.64 -9.21 1.92
CA GLY A 93 -9.24 -10.51 1.44
C GLY A 93 -8.42 -11.22 2.49
N GLU A 94 -8.04 -12.48 2.19
CA GLU A 94 -7.31 -13.29 3.17
C GLU A 94 -5.80 -13.08 3.04
N PRO A 95 -5.16 -12.45 4.04
CA PRO A 95 -3.71 -12.31 4.01
C PRO A 95 -3.05 -13.62 4.44
N THR A 96 -1.80 -13.79 4.00
CA THR A 96 -0.97 -14.85 4.56
C THR A 96 -0.41 -14.40 5.91
N GLN A 97 0.04 -15.36 6.71
CA GLN A 97 0.69 -15.02 7.98
C GLN A 97 1.95 -14.18 7.74
N ALA A 98 2.68 -14.47 6.66
CA ALA A 98 3.88 -13.70 6.31
C ALA A 98 3.54 -12.22 6.05
N ILE A 99 2.43 -11.95 5.36
CA ILE A 99 1.98 -10.57 5.13
C ILE A 99 1.64 -9.89 6.46
N LEU A 100 0.87 -10.56 7.32
CA LEU A 100 0.48 -9.99 8.61
C LEU A 100 1.70 -9.67 9.47
N ASP A 101 2.67 -10.58 9.52
CA ASP A 101 3.90 -10.36 10.29
C ASP A 101 4.68 -9.16 9.76
N THR A 102 4.79 -9.04 8.44
CA THR A 102 5.48 -7.92 7.81
C THR A 102 4.79 -6.60 8.10
N LEU A 103 3.45 -6.57 7.97
CA LEU A 103 2.68 -5.35 8.22
C LEU A 103 2.79 -4.94 9.70
N ARG A 104 2.72 -5.89 10.62
CA ARG A 104 2.86 -5.60 12.05
C ARG A 104 4.24 -5.05 12.37
N GLN A 105 5.27 -5.63 11.79
CA GLN A 105 6.64 -5.16 11.99
C GLN A 105 6.84 -3.76 11.42
N GLN A 106 6.31 -3.50 10.24
CA GLN A 106 6.44 -2.22 9.56
C GLN A 106 5.66 -1.12 10.28
N ALA A 107 4.44 -1.40 10.69
CA ALA A 107 3.57 -0.42 11.35
C ALA A 107 3.98 -0.13 12.78
N GLY A 108 4.55 -1.11 13.47
CA GLY A 108 4.88 -0.98 14.87
C GLY A 108 3.70 -1.33 15.78
N SER A 109 3.98 -1.40 17.08
CA SER A 109 2.95 -1.72 18.07
C SER A 109 1.98 -0.55 18.21
N GLY A 110 0.72 -0.85 18.48
CA GLY A 110 -0.30 0.16 18.72
C GLY A 110 -0.99 0.68 17.46
N VAL A 111 -0.53 0.30 16.28
CA VAL A 111 -1.20 0.68 15.03
C VAL A 111 -2.27 -0.37 14.71
N GLU A 112 -3.47 0.10 14.43
CA GLU A 112 -4.57 -0.79 14.08
C GLU A 112 -4.36 -1.38 12.69
N ILE A 113 -4.46 -2.71 12.59
CA ILE A 113 -4.49 -3.43 11.33
C ILE A 113 -5.82 -4.16 11.30
N SER A 114 -6.76 -3.68 10.47
CA SER A 114 -8.06 -4.34 10.33
C SER A 114 -8.02 -5.30 9.16
N VAL A 115 -8.52 -6.52 9.36
CA VAL A 115 -8.56 -7.55 8.33
C VAL A 115 -10.01 -7.88 8.04
N ASN A 116 -10.41 -7.69 6.79
CA ASN A 116 -11.74 -7.97 6.28
C ASN A 116 -11.60 -9.14 5.32
N GLY A 117 -11.51 -10.36 5.86
CA GLY A 117 -11.05 -11.53 5.10
C GLY A 117 -12.09 -12.19 4.23
N GLU A 118 -13.37 -12.06 4.56
CA GLU A 118 -14.41 -12.75 3.82
C GLU A 118 -14.98 -11.89 2.70
N HIS A 119 -14.78 -12.31 1.46
CA HIS A 119 -15.34 -11.63 0.29
C HIS A 119 -16.78 -12.06 0.08
N LEU A 120 -17.72 -11.15 0.25
CA LEU A 120 -19.14 -11.46 0.12
C LEU A 120 -19.62 -11.43 -1.33
N GLY A 121 -18.99 -10.64 -2.20
CA GLY A 121 -19.38 -10.53 -3.60
C GLY A 121 -18.79 -9.28 -4.22
N GLY A 122 -18.75 -9.26 -5.54
CA GLY A 122 -18.24 -8.14 -6.28
C GLY A 122 -17.52 -8.60 -7.54
N PHE A 123 -16.95 -7.66 -8.26
CA PHE A 123 -16.14 -8.00 -9.42
C PHE A 123 -14.97 -7.02 -9.53
N THR A 124 -13.91 -7.48 -10.20
CA THR A 124 -12.74 -6.66 -10.52
C THR A 124 -12.43 -6.84 -12.00
N ARG A 125 -12.41 -5.75 -12.74
CA ARG A 125 -12.06 -5.82 -14.16
C ARG A 125 -10.56 -5.91 -14.29
N SER A 126 -10.11 -6.83 -15.14
CA SER A 126 -8.68 -6.98 -15.40
C SER A 126 -8.20 -5.82 -16.26
N ALA A 127 -7.03 -5.26 -15.90
CA ALA A 127 -6.41 -4.22 -16.71
C ALA A 127 -5.98 -4.74 -18.09
N ALA A 128 -5.81 -6.06 -18.22
CA ALA A 128 -5.46 -6.68 -19.50
C ALA A 128 -6.66 -6.82 -20.43
N GLN A 129 -7.87 -6.55 -19.97
CA GLN A 129 -9.05 -6.59 -20.81
C GLN A 129 -9.06 -5.39 -21.74
N PRO A 130 -9.04 -5.59 -23.07
CA PRO A 130 -9.13 -4.47 -23.99
C PRO A 130 -10.52 -3.86 -24.00
#